data_e2884c098e439529f15389158f146b00
#
_entry.id   e2884c098e439529f15389158f146b00
#
_cell.length_a   1.000
_cell.length_b   1.000
_cell.length_c   1.000
_cell.angle_alpha   90.00
_cell.angle_beta   90.00
_cell.angle_gamma   90.00
#
_symmetry.space_group_name_H-M   'P 1'
#
loop_
_entity.id
_entity.type
_entity.pdbx_description
1 polymer ?
#
loop_
_entity_poly.entity_id
_entity_poly.type
_entity_poly.pdbx_seq_one_letter_code
_entity_poly.pdbx_strand_id
1 'polypeptide(L)' 'EVRDIRLLNEKISGSLLRDLKLPKDVLMLSIKRNDEIILSHGYTRLLKDDIITFLGSVNSLDKLTLRFDS' A
#
# COMPACT_ATOMS: atom_id res chain seq x y z
N GLU A 1 7.95 -9.72 7.86
CA GLU A 1 7.69 -8.46 8.60
C GLU A 1 6.34 -7.88 8.20
N VAL A 2 5.65 -7.28 9.15
CA VAL A 2 4.45 -6.49 8.92
C VAL A 2 4.83 -5.02 9.05
N ARG A 3 4.40 -4.21 8.08
CA ARG A 3 4.75 -2.79 8.09
C ARG A 3 3.58 -1.95 7.60
N ASP A 4 3.33 -0.84 8.28
CA ASP A 4 2.38 0.18 7.84
C ASP A 4 3.12 1.21 7.01
N ILE A 5 2.62 1.49 5.81
CA ILE A 5 3.22 2.47 4.91
C ILE A 5 2.16 3.49 4.52
N ARG A 6 2.46 4.77 4.73
CA ARG A 6 1.57 5.86 4.32
C ARG A 6 1.79 6.20 2.85
N LEU A 7 0.72 6.34 2.10
CA LEU A 7 0.79 6.74 0.69
C LEU A 7 0.90 8.26 0.59
N LEU A 8 2.07 8.75 0.22
CA LEU A 8 2.33 10.17 0.00
C LEU A 8 2.51 10.51 -1.48
N ASN A 9 2.86 9.53 -2.30
CA ASN A 9 3.12 9.71 -3.72
C ASN A 9 1.83 9.98 -4.49
N GLU A 10 1.67 11.20 -4.99
CA GLU A 10 0.47 11.61 -5.71
C GLU A 10 0.29 10.85 -7.03
N LYS A 11 1.37 10.34 -7.61
CA LYS A 11 1.28 9.54 -8.84
C LYS A 11 0.60 8.20 -8.62
N ILE A 12 0.66 7.67 -7.40
CA ILE A 12 0.03 6.40 -7.03
C ILE A 12 -1.41 6.63 -6.57
N SER A 13 -1.70 7.80 -6.02
CA SER A 13 -3.05 8.13 -5.56
C SER A 13 -4.06 8.00 -6.71
N GLY A 14 -5.15 7.30 -6.45
CA GLY A 14 -6.17 7.01 -7.46
C GLY A 14 -5.94 5.73 -8.24
N SER A 15 -4.79 5.07 -8.07
CA SER A 15 -4.52 3.80 -8.75
C SER A 15 -5.33 2.66 -8.15
N LEU A 16 -5.75 1.73 -9.00
CA LEU A 16 -6.35 0.50 -8.53
C LEU A 16 -5.28 -0.41 -7.95
N LEU A 17 -5.61 -1.11 -6.87
CA LEU A 17 -4.67 -2.02 -6.23
C LEU A 17 -4.10 -3.04 -7.20
N ARG A 18 -4.93 -3.61 -8.08
CA ARG A 18 -4.49 -4.62 -9.06
C ARG A 18 -3.45 -4.09 -10.04
N ASP A 19 -3.36 -2.77 -10.23
CA ASP A 19 -2.43 -2.16 -11.20
C ASP A 19 -1.09 -1.77 -10.59
N LEU A 20 -0.90 -1.98 -9.28
CA LEU A 20 0.30 -1.53 -8.59
C LEU A 20 1.55 -2.38 -8.81
N LYS A 21 1.42 -3.59 -9.29
CA LYS A 21 2.56 -4.51 -9.49
C LYS A 21 3.42 -4.63 -8.24
N LEU A 22 2.83 -5.16 -7.18
CA LEU A 22 3.54 -5.38 -5.92
C LEU A 22 4.58 -6.50 -6.09
N PRO A 23 5.68 -6.47 -5.30
CA PRO A 23 6.61 -7.59 -5.26
C PRO A 23 5.88 -8.91 -4.93
N LYS A 24 6.36 -10.02 -5.48
CA LYS A 24 5.69 -11.32 -5.33
C LYS A 24 5.62 -11.81 -3.89
N ASP A 25 6.57 -11.39 -3.05
CA ASP A 25 6.64 -11.78 -1.64
C ASP A 25 5.94 -10.79 -0.70
N VAL A 26 5.10 -9.92 -1.24
CA VAL A 26 4.38 -8.92 -0.45
C VAL A 26 2.89 -9.16 -0.56
N LEU A 27 2.22 -9.15 0.59
CA LEU A 27 0.78 -9.26 0.69
C LEU A 27 0.23 -8.00 1.34
N MET A 28 -0.80 -7.41 0.76
CA MET A 28 -1.51 -6.28 1.38
C MET A 28 -2.57 -6.83 2.33
N LEU A 29 -2.53 -6.39 3.58
CA LEU A 29 -3.44 -6.88 4.61
C LEU A 29 -4.65 -5.96 4.79
N SER A 30 -4.44 -4.65 4.85
CA SER A 30 -5.53 -3.71 5.09
C SER A 30 -5.14 -2.31 4.65
N ILE A 31 -6.16 -1.46 4.50
CA ILE A 31 -6.01 -0.04 4.24
C ILE A 31 -6.76 0.70 5.34
N LYS A 32 -6.10 1.66 5.97
CA LYS A 32 -6.74 2.53 6.96
C LYS A 32 -6.90 3.92 6.35
N ARG A 33 -8.13 4.40 6.32
CA ARG A 33 -8.49 5.71 5.76
C ARG A 33 -9.42 6.42 6.73
N ASN A 34 -9.01 7.59 7.24
CA ASN A 34 -9.84 8.38 8.17
C ASN A 34 -10.40 7.55 9.32
N ASP A 35 -9.53 6.78 9.98
CA ASP A 35 -9.86 5.89 11.10
C ASP A 35 -10.75 4.70 10.75
N GLU A 36 -11.05 4.49 9.47
CA GLU A 36 -11.79 3.32 9.02
C GLU A 36 -10.86 2.30 8.38
N ILE A 37 -11.12 1.02 8.65
CA ILE A 37 -10.41 -0.07 7.99
C ILE A 37 -11.19 -0.46 6.75
N ILE A 38 -10.50 -0.44 5.61
CA ILE A 38 -11.07 -0.83 4.32
C ILE A 38 -10.48 -2.18 3.95
N LEU A 39 -11.34 -3.16 3.67
CA LEU A 39 -10.89 -4.46 3.17
C LEU A 39 -10.46 -4.29 1.72
N SER A 40 -9.22 -4.67 1.42
CA SER A 40 -8.66 -4.48 0.10
C SER A 40 -9.05 -5.58 -0.87
N HIS A 41 -9.25 -5.23 -2.12
CA HIS A 41 -9.40 -6.15 -3.25
C HIS A 41 -8.88 -5.45 -4.51
N GLY A 42 -8.82 -6.18 -5.62
CA GLY A 42 -8.19 -5.68 -6.84
C GLY A 42 -8.76 -4.37 -7.38
N TYR A 43 -10.03 -4.09 -7.10
CA TYR A 43 -10.70 -2.87 -7.57
C TYR A 43 -10.68 -1.73 -6.55
N THR A 44 -10.05 -1.93 -5.40
CA THR A 44 -9.90 -0.86 -4.40
C THR A 44 -8.93 0.19 -4.91
N ARG A 45 -9.32 1.47 -4.87
CA ARG A 45 -8.42 2.57 -5.19
C ARG A 45 -7.66 2.99 -3.95
N LEU A 46 -6.36 3.21 -4.12
CA LEU A 46 -5.54 3.81 -3.08
C LEU A 46 -5.64 5.33 -3.20
N LEU A 47 -5.73 6.01 -2.07
CA LEU A 47 -5.78 7.48 -2.03
C LEU A 47 -4.64 8.01 -1.17
N LYS A 48 -4.20 9.22 -1.49
CA LYS A 48 -3.15 9.88 -0.70
C LYS A 48 -3.55 9.90 0.78
N ASP A 49 -2.57 9.70 1.63
CA ASP A 49 -2.67 9.62 3.09
C ASP A 49 -3.28 8.33 3.63
N ASP A 50 -3.67 7.39 2.76
CA ASP A 50 -4.01 6.05 3.20
C ASP A 50 -2.80 5.42 3.90
N ILE A 51 -3.06 4.66 4.96
CA ILE A 51 -2.05 3.85 5.61
C ILE A 51 -2.31 2.40 5.24
N ILE A 52 -1.36 1.80 4.53
CA ILE A 52 -1.51 0.44 4.03
C ILE A 52 -0.62 -0.49 4.86
N THR A 53 -1.20 -1.57 5.36
CA THR A 53 -0.48 -2.59 6.11
C THR A 53 -0.07 -3.71 5.16
N PHE A 54 1.23 -3.95 5.06
CA PHE A 54 1.81 -5.00 4.22
C PHE A 54 2.51 -6.05 5.06
N LEU A 55 2.51 -7.27 4.54
CA LEU A 55 3.33 -8.37 5.04
C LEU A 55 4.31 -8.75 3.93
N GLY A 56 5.59 -8.83 4.26
CA GLY A 56 6.60 -9.21 3.25
C GLY A 56 8.01 -9.18 3.81
N SER A 57 8.98 -9.39 2.91
CA SER A 57 10.39 -9.28 3.29
C SER A 57 10.79 -7.84 3.54
N VAL A 58 11.80 -7.64 4.39
CA VAL A 58 12.31 -6.30 4.70
C VAL A 58 12.75 -5.57 3.43
N ASN A 59 13.45 -6.27 2.54
CA ASN A 59 13.93 -5.65 1.28
C ASN A 59 12.78 -5.16 0.41
N SER A 60 11.74 -5.97 0.25
CA SER A 60 10.58 -5.58 -0.56
C SER A 60 9.79 -4.45 0.09
N LEU A 61 9.65 -4.49 1.43
CA LEU A 61 8.96 -3.43 2.15
C LEU A 61 9.73 -2.11 2.11
N ASP A 62 11.06 -2.16 2.15
CA ASP A 62 11.87 -0.96 1.98
C ASP A 62 11.66 -0.33 0.60
N LYS A 63 11.61 -1.13 -0.44
CA LYS A 63 11.34 -0.63 -1.79
C LYS A 63 9.96 -0.01 -1.90
N LEU A 64 8.95 -0.63 -1.29
CA LEU A 64 7.60 -0.09 -1.28
C LEU A 64 7.54 1.23 -0.51
N THR A 65 8.24 1.32 0.61
CA THR A 65 8.29 2.54 1.40
C THR A 65 8.82 3.70 0.56
N LEU A 66 9.91 3.49 -0.16
CA LEU A 66 10.47 4.51 -1.05
C LEU A 66 9.50 4.89 -2.17
N ARG A 67 8.86 3.90 -2.76
CA ARG A 67 7.91 4.10 -3.85
C ARG A 67 6.69 4.90 -3.44
N PHE A 68 6.17 4.63 -2.23
CA PHE A 68 4.96 5.28 -1.72
C PHE A 68 5.24 6.65 -1.11
N ASP A 69 6.48 6.91 -0.72
CA ASP A 69 6.88 8.14 -0.06
C ASP A 69 7.18 9.28 -1.03
N SER A 70 7.51 8.96 -2.27
CA SER A 70 7.95 9.99 -3.22
C SER A 70 6.79 10.66 -3.96
#